data_9418cf77ce9e41b5ce2f28408937a8ce
#
_entry.id   9418cf77ce9e41b5ce2f28408937a8ce
#
_cell.length_a   1.000
_cell.length_b   1.000
_cell.length_c   1.000
_cell.angle_alpha   90.00
_cell.angle_beta   90.00
_cell.angle_gamma   90.00
#
_symmetry.space_group_name_H-M   'P 1'
#
loop_
_entity.id
_entity.type
_entity.pdbx_description
1 polymer ?
#
loop_
_entity_poly.entity_id
_entity_poly.type
_entity_poly.pdbx_seq_one_letter_code
_entity_poly.pdbx_strand_id
1 'polypeptide(L)'
;MELFWNFADDLNYATVYSHHNVFKKGDALQSAPEGDRLGISVCASLPGCAGSRAFDSDGLTLTEKRLIDGGEAVGYYGSNRFGQYLGEEPTGNLPILKLDPGTAEDSAFTEGPYLEVVSMSGIQTDFYSDYVGGEIRLAYWHDGETVR
;
A
#
# COMPACT_ATOMS: atom_id res chain seq x y z
N MET A 1 3.37 0.23 6.72
CA MET A 1 2.86 -0.78 5.76
C MET A 1 1.34 -0.85 5.75
N GLU A 2 0.65 -0.86 6.90
CA GLU A 2 -0.82 -0.96 6.98
C GLU A 2 -1.54 0.14 6.17
N LEU A 3 -1.10 1.39 6.26
CA LEU A 3 -1.64 2.48 5.45
C LEU A 3 -1.61 2.17 3.95
N PHE A 4 -0.50 1.62 3.44
CA PHE A 4 -0.36 1.34 2.02
C PHE A 4 -1.19 0.15 1.56
N TRP A 5 -1.50 -0.80 2.47
CA TRP A 5 -2.45 -1.86 2.17
C TRP A 5 -3.86 -1.34 1.91
N ASN A 6 -4.29 -0.25 2.55
CA ASN A 6 -5.59 0.34 2.28
C ASN A 6 -5.72 0.83 0.82
N PHE A 7 -4.63 1.35 0.22
CA PHE A 7 -4.64 1.67 -1.22
C PHE A 7 -4.74 0.43 -2.09
N ALA A 8 -4.05 -0.65 -1.73
CA ALA A 8 -4.16 -1.90 -2.47
C ALA A 8 -5.56 -2.51 -2.34
N ASP A 9 -6.14 -2.48 -1.14
CA ASP A 9 -7.49 -2.99 -0.88
C ASP A 9 -8.58 -2.19 -1.62
N ASP A 10 -8.39 -0.87 -1.77
CA ASP A 10 -9.28 -0.04 -2.58
C ASP A 10 -9.26 -0.48 -4.06
N LEU A 11 -8.10 -0.90 -4.57
CA LEU A 11 -7.91 -1.38 -5.94
C LEU A 11 -8.09 -2.91 -6.10
N ASN A 12 -8.60 -3.59 -5.07
CA ASN A 12 -8.91 -5.02 -5.14
C ASN A 12 -10.19 -5.27 -5.94
N TYR A 13 -10.20 -6.33 -6.76
CA TYR A 13 -11.37 -6.69 -7.58
C TYR A 13 -12.67 -6.81 -6.79
N ALA A 14 -12.63 -7.32 -5.55
CA ALA A 14 -13.84 -7.45 -4.73
C ALA A 14 -14.39 -6.08 -4.32
N THR A 15 -13.52 -5.14 -3.97
CA THR A 15 -13.87 -3.76 -3.62
C THR A 15 -14.42 -3.01 -4.83
N VAL A 16 -13.75 -3.16 -5.98
CA VAL A 16 -14.18 -2.55 -7.26
C VAL A 16 -15.54 -3.11 -7.70
N TYR A 17 -15.73 -4.43 -7.63
CA TYR A 17 -16.99 -5.08 -7.99
C TYR A 17 -18.16 -4.65 -7.10
N SER A 18 -17.90 -4.43 -5.82
CA SER A 18 -18.89 -3.97 -4.85
C SER A 18 -19.15 -2.46 -4.91
N HIS A 19 -18.46 -1.72 -5.78
CA HIS A 19 -18.53 -0.27 -5.91
C HIS A 19 -18.17 0.48 -4.62
N HIS A 20 -17.26 -0.08 -3.81
CA HIS A 20 -16.77 0.53 -2.59
C HIS A 20 -15.42 1.23 -2.77
N ASN A 21 -14.80 1.08 -3.94
CA ASN A 21 -13.53 1.73 -4.25
C ASN A 21 -13.72 3.23 -4.50
N VAL A 22 -12.77 4.01 -4.02
CA VAL A 22 -12.68 5.45 -4.26
C VAL A 22 -11.94 5.71 -5.56
N PHE A 23 -10.82 5.02 -5.79
CA PHE A 23 -9.96 5.25 -6.94
C PHE A 23 -10.29 4.32 -8.11
N LYS A 24 -10.24 4.87 -9.31
CA LYS A 24 -10.38 4.14 -10.57
C LYS A 24 -9.08 4.18 -11.35
N LYS A 25 -8.89 3.25 -12.28
CA LYS A 25 -7.76 3.31 -13.22
C LYS A 25 -7.76 4.67 -13.96
N GLY A 26 -6.63 5.35 -13.94
CA GLY A 26 -6.43 6.68 -14.49
C GLY A 26 -6.61 7.82 -13.47
N ASP A 27 -7.08 7.54 -12.26
CA ASP A 27 -7.22 8.56 -11.23
C ASP A 27 -5.85 8.89 -10.60
N ALA A 28 -5.58 10.17 -10.44
CA ALA A 28 -4.40 10.64 -9.72
C ALA A 28 -4.67 10.61 -8.21
N LEU A 29 -3.89 9.79 -7.48
CA LEU A 29 -3.92 9.75 -6.01
C LEU A 29 -3.14 10.92 -5.41
N GLN A 30 -2.15 11.42 -6.14
CA GLN A 30 -1.32 12.54 -5.74
C GLN A 30 -1.41 13.64 -6.80
N SER A 31 -2.20 14.68 -6.53
CA SER A 31 -2.40 15.78 -7.49
C SER A 31 -1.21 16.74 -7.56
N ALA A 32 -0.56 17.02 -6.44
CA ALA A 32 0.60 17.92 -6.33
C ALA A 32 1.53 17.49 -5.19
N PRO A 33 2.26 16.36 -5.33
CA PRO A 33 3.12 15.89 -4.25
C PRO A 33 4.32 16.82 -4.07
N GLU A 34 4.63 17.14 -2.82
CA GLU A 34 5.86 17.87 -2.45
C GLU A 34 7.09 16.96 -2.40
N GLY A 35 6.87 15.63 -2.35
CA GLY A 35 7.90 14.61 -2.31
C GLY A 35 7.81 13.62 -3.47
N ASP A 36 8.30 12.42 -3.23
CA ASP A 36 8.31 11.34 -4.22
C ASP A 36 6.89 10.93 -4.62
N ARG A 37 6.76 10.53 -5.86
CA ARG A 37 5.52 9.94 -6.35
C ARG A 37 5.40 8.49 -5.90
N LEU A 38 4.20 8.15 -5.44
CA LEU A 38 3.90 6.82 -4.93
C LEU A 38 3.92 5.79 -6.05
N GLY A 39 4.65 4.71 -5.80
CA GLY A 39 4.64 3.50 -6.61
C GLY A 39 4.31 2.28 -5.75
N ILE A 40 3.24 1.56 -6.09
CA ILE A 40 2.81 0.35 -5.38
C ILE A 40 2.60 -0.79 -6.35
N SER A 41 3.21 -1.92 -6.05
CA SER A 41 2.92 -3.21 -6.67
C SER A 41 2.48 -4.22 -5.62
N VAL A 42 1.70 -5.20 -6.05
CA VAL A 42 1.44 -6.43 -5.28
C VAL A 42 2.10 -7.60 -5.99
N CYS A 43 2.74 -8.48 -5.24
CA CYS A 43 3.54 -9.56 -5.82
C CYS A 43 3.39 -10.90 -5.08
N ALA A 44 3.75 -11.96 -5.80
CA ALA A 44 3.70 -13.34 -5.32
C ALA A 44 4.81 -13.66 -4.31
N SER A 45 6.01 -13.12 -4.56
CA SER A 45 7.19 -13.43 -3.78
C SER A 45 8.19 -12.28 -3.76
N LEU A 46 8.87 -12.14 -2.63
CA LEU A 46 10.07 -11.32 -2.47
C LEU A 46 11.12 -12.09 -1.68
N PRO A 47 12.41 -11.92 -1.98
CA PRO A 47 13.49 -12.54 -1.19
C PRO A 47 13.36 -12.21 0.29
N GLY A 48 13.43 -13.23 1.14
CA GLY A 48 13.34 -13.09 2.60
C GLY A 48 11.92 -12.81 3.15
N CYS A 49 10.90 -12.75 2.31
CA CYS A 49 9.52 -12.56 2.75
C CYS A 49 8.80 -13.90 2.99
N ALA A 50 8.37 -14.14 4.24
CA ALA A 50 7.68 -15.37 4.64
C ALA A 50 6.29 -15.55 3.96
N GLY A 51 5.68 -14.45 3.48
CA GLY A 51 4.42 -14.49 2.74
C GLY A 51 4.53 -14.99 1.30
N SER A 52 5.77 -15.22 0.79
CA SER A 52 5.99 -15.65 -0.59
C SER A 52 5.31 -16.96 -0.92
N ARG A 53 4.56 -16.99 -2.03
CA ARG A 53 3.88 -18.20 -2.53
C ARG A 53 3.69 -18.12 -4.05
N ALA A 54 3.64 -19.29 -4.69
CA ALA A 54 3.50 -19.37 -6.15
C ALA A 54 2.05 -19.42 -6.62
N PHE A 55 1.13 -19.87 -5.76
CA PHE A 55 -0.27 -20.07 -6.09
C PHE A 55 -1.17 -19.50 -4.98
N ASP A 56 -2.37 -19.07 -5.33
CA ASP A 56 -3.42 -18.78 -4.37
C ASP A 56 -4.25 -20.00 -3.98
N SER A 57 -5.30 -19.79 -3.19
CA SER A 57 -6.22 -20.85 -2.76
C SER A 57 -7.00 -21.49 -3.91
N ASP A 58 -7.14 -20.81 -5.03
CA ASP A 58 -7.86 -21.29 -6.22
C ASP A 58 -6.93 -22.03 -7.19
N GLY A 59 -5.62 -22.14 -6.84
CA GLY A 59 -4.61 -22.77 -7.68
C GLY A 59 -4.12 -21.87 -8.82
N LEU A 60 -4.48 -20.59 -8.80
CA LEU A 60 -4.02 -19.63 -9.81
C LEU A 60 -2.56 -19.28 -9.53
N THR A 61 -1.72 -19.35 -10.57
CA THR A 61 -0.35 -18.89 -10.50
C THR A 61 -0.30 -17.38 -10.27
N LEU A 62 0.37 -16.98 -9.21
CA LEU A 62 0.49 -15.58 -8.82
C LEU A 62 1.62 -14.89 -9.60
N THR A 63 1.36 -13.66 -10.03
CA THR A 63 2.33 -12.79 -10.71
C THR A 63 2.38 -11.43 -10.04
N GLU A 64 3.37 -10.60 -10.36
CA GLU A 64 3.40 -9.21 -9.89
C GLU A 64 2.37 -8.37 -10.66
N LYS A 65 1.69 -7.46 -9.95
CA LYS A 65 0.78 -6.48 -10.55
C LYS A 65 1.09 -5.09 -10.03
N ARG A 66 1.34 -4.15 -10.94
CA ARG A 66 1.44 -2.73 -10.63
C ARG A 66 0.04 -2.18 -10.37
N LEU A 67 -0.15 -1.52 -9.25
CA LEU A 67 -1.43 -0.89 -8.85
C LEU A 67 -1.37 0.62 -9.00
N ILE A 68 -0.31 1.23 -8.48
CA ILE A 68 -0.07 2.66 -8.53
C ILE A 68 1.29 2.90 -9.16
N ASP A 69 1.35 3.80 -10.13
CA ASP A 69 2.56 4.19 -10.82
C ASP A 69 2.65 5.71 -10.93
N GLY A 70 3.73 6.29 -10.41
CA GLY A 70 3.91 7.73 -10.43
C GLY A 70 2.77 8.51 -9.76
N GLY A 71 2.11 7.95 -8.75
CA GLY A 71 0.98 8.55 -8.05
C GLY A 71 -0.38 8.42 -8.76
N GLU A 72 -0.48 7.60 -9.80
CA GLU A 72 -1.72 7.31 -10.55
C GLU A 72 -2.13 5.84 -10.38
N ALA A 73 -3.43 5.57 -10.23
CA ALA A 73 -3.97 4.21 -10.22
C ALA A 73 -3.92 3.61 -11.63
N VAL A 74 -3.12 2.55 -11.82
CA VAL A 74 -2.91 1.95 -13.14
C VAL A 74 -3.45 0.55 -13.28
N GLY A 75 -3.84 -0.09 -12.18
CA GLY A 75 -4.28 -1.47 -12.19
C GLY A 75 -5.17 -1.86 -11.04
N TYR A 76 -5.90 -2.95 -11.24
CA TYR A 76 -6.65 -3.69 -10.22
C TYR A 76 -6.05 -5.08 -10.07
N TYR A 77 -6.30 -5.74 -8.94
CA TYR A 77 -5.88 -7.11 -8.68
C TYR A 77 -6.90 -7.86 -7.82
N GLY A 78 -6.79 -9.16 -7.73
CA GLY A 78 -7.61 -9.93 -6.82
C GLY A 78 -7.93 -11.33 -7.32
N SER A 79 -8.89 -11.98 -6.67
CA SER A 79 -9.29 -13.35 -6.95
C SER A 79 -9.80 -13.52 -8.37
N ASN A 80 -9.63 -14.74 -8.88
CA ASN A 80 -10.13 -15.16 -10.19
C ASN A 80 -11.63 -14.88 -10.37
N ARG A 81 -12.43 -15.14 -9.32
CA ARG A 81 -13.89 -14.95 -9.36
C ARG A 81 -14.27 -13.49 -9.71
N PHE A 82 -13.73 -12.54 -8.98
CA PHE A 82 -14.08 -11.13 -9.19
C PHE A 82 -13.41 -10.56 -10.44
N GLY A 83 -12.21 -11.04 -10.79
CA GLY A 83 -11.58 -10.70 -12.06
C GLY A 83 -12.47 -11.06 -13.25
N GLN A 84 -13.03 -12.28 -13.26
CA GLN A 84 -13.96 -12.70 -14.31
C GLN A 84 -15.23 -11.85 -14.36
N TYR A 85 -15.81 -11.47 -13.21
CA TYR A 85 -17.00 -10.60 -13.18
C TYR A 85 -16.75 -9.21 -13.72
N LEU A 86 -15.53 -8.70 -13.55
CA LEU A 86 -15.11 -7.40 -14.06
C LEU A 86 -14.58 -7.44 -15.49
N GLY A 87 -14.38 -8.64 -16.07
CA GLY A 87 -13.73 -8.81 -17.37
C GLY A 87 -12.23 -8.50 -17.35
N GLU A 88 -11.60 -8.59 -16.17
CA GLU A 88 -10.18 -8.36 -15.95
C GLU A 88 -9.40 -9.69 -15.95
N GLU A 89 -8.11 -9.61 -16.31
CA GLU A 89 -7.24 -10.79 -16.21
C GLU A 89 -7.04 -11.19 -14.73
N PRO A 90 -7.20 -12.48 -14.39
CA PRO A 90 -6.97 -12.94 -13.02
C PRO A 90 -5.51 -12.75 -12.61
N THR A 91 -5.29 -12.16 -11.45
CA THR A 91 -3.95 -12.00 -10.86
C THR A 91 -3.75 -12.88 -9.64
N GLY A 92 -4.86 -13.39 -9.09
CA GLY A 92 -4.91 -14.02 -7.77
C GLY A 92 -4.79 -13.02 -6.62
N ASN A 93 -5.00 -13.53 -5.41
CA ASN A 93 -4.84 -12.76 -4.19
C ASN A 93 -3.35 -12.68 -3.84
N LEU A 94 -2.68 -11.65 -4.32
CA LEU A 94 -1.25 -11.42 -4.15
C LEU A 94 -0.93 -11.04 -2.70
N PRO A 95 0.01 -11.74 -2.03
CA PRO A 95 0.18 -11.65 -0.58
C PRO A 95 1.12 -10.54 -0.12
N ILE A 96 1.89 -9.95 -1.01
CA ILE A 96 2.98 -9.05 -0.66
C ILE A 96 2.80 -7.71 -1.33
N LEU A 97 2.85 -6.65 -0.52
CA LEU A 97 2.92 -5.28 -0.98
C LEU A 97 4.38 -4.85 -1.16
N LYS A 98 4.67 -4.28 -2.31
CA LYS A 98 5.99 -3.73 -2.65
C LYS A 98 5.83 -2.24 -2.96
N LEU A 99 6.55 -1.42 -2.24
CA LEU A 99 6.65 0.02 -2.47
C LEU A 99 7.92 0.33 -3.26
N ASP A 100 7.84 1.30 -4.13
CA ASP A 100 9.05 1.85 -4.72
C ASP A 100 9.86 2.61 -3.65
N PRO A 101 11.20 2.57 -3.69
CA PRO A 101 12.01 3.34 -2.78
C PRO A 101 11.83 4.84 -3.04
N GLY A 102 11.86 5.64 -1.97
CA GLY A 102 11.95 7.08 -2.08
C GLY A 102 13.36 7.54 -2.49
N THR A 103 13.50 8.85 -2.72
CA THR A 103 14.78 9.47 -3.08
C THR A 103 15.45 10.19 -1.92
N ALA A 104 14.73 10.39 -0.79
CA ALA A 104 15.28 11.04 0.38
C ALA A 104 16.30 10.13 1.10
N GLU A 105 17.41 10.71 1.50
CA GLU A 105 18.41 10.03 2.33
C GLU A 105 17.86 9.82 3.76
N ASP A 106 18.22 8.70 4.39
CA ASP A 106 17.77 8.36 5.74
C ASP A 106 18.07 9.46 6.77
N SER A 107 19.19 10.16 6.61
CA SER A 107 19.58 11.29 7.46
C SER A 107 18.58 12.43 7.47
N ALA A 108 17.87 12.67 6.36
CA ALA A 108 16.88 13.74 6.26
C ALA A 108 15.70 13.53 7.22
N PHE A 109 15.40 12.29 7.60
CA PHE A 109 14.32 11.98 8.54
C PHE A 109 14.72 12.12 10.02
N THR A 110 16.02 12.32 10.29
CA THR A 110 16.57 12.40 11.64
C THR A 110 17.25 13.73 11.93
N GLU A 111 17.13 14.71 11.03
CA GLU A 111 17.64 16.07 11.24
C GLU A 111 16.75 16.83 12.22
N GLY A 112 17.38 17.37 13.31
CA GLY A 112 16.69 18.10 14.35
C GLY A 112 15.83 17.22 15.27
N PRO A 113 14.90 17.79 16.03
CA PRO A 113 14.01 17.03 16.89
C PRO A 113 12.97 16.25 16.06
N TYR A 114 12.78 14.96 16.37
CA TYR A 114 11.77 14.11 15.71
C TYR A 114 11.14 13.08 16.64
N LEU A 115 9.98 12.56 16.24
CA LEU A 115 9.28 11.49 16.93
C LEU A 115 9.45 10.18 16.14
N GLU A 116 10.14 9.22 16.72
CA GLU A 116 10.25 7.87 16.18
C GLU A 116 9.05 7.03 16.66
N VAL A 117 8.10 6.75 15.79
CA VAL A 117 6.96 5.90 16.10
C VAL A 117 7.34 4.44 15.85
N VAL A 118 7.49 3.67 16.93
CA VAL A 118 7.91 2.26 16.89
C VAL A 118 6.72 1.33 16.69
N SER A 119 5.58 1.65 17.31
CA SER A 119 4.39 0.81 17.23
C SER A 119 3.12 1.65 17.24
N MET A 120 2.23 1.30 16.34
CA MET A 120 0.87 1.85 16.25
C MET A 120 -0.16 0.73 16.28
N SER A 121 -1.39 1.07 16.60
CA SER A 121 -2.55 0.20 16.45
C SER A 121 -3.76 0.96 15.95
N GLY A 122 -4.73 0.22 15.38
CA GLY A 122 -6.00 0.79 14.94
C GLY A 122 -5.83 1.89 13.88
N ILE A 123 -4.90 1.71 12.95
CA ILE A 123 -4.78 2.62 11.81
C ILE A 123 -6.08 2.55 11.02
N GLN A 124 -6.69 3.72 10.83
CA GLN A 124 -7.92 3.89 10.08
C GLN A 124 -7.68 4.89 8.96
N THR A 125 -8.19 4.57 7.79
CA THR A 125 -8.18 5.44 6.64
C THR A 125 -9.60 5.65 6.13
N ASP A 126 -9.92 6.86 5.76
CA ASP A 126 -11.14 7.18 5.04
C ASP A 126 -10.78 8.09 3.85
N PHE A 127 -10.72 7.49 2.68
CA PHE A 127 -10.35 8.20 1.45
C PHE A 127 -11.43 9.18 0.98
N TYR A 128 -12.66 9.09 1.49
CA TYR A 128 -13.71 10.05 1.16
C TYR A 128 -13.56 11.38 1.90
N SER A 129 -12.95 11.35 3.09
CA SER A 129 -12.74 12.52 3.93
C SER A 129 -11.27 12.91 4.11
N ASP A 130 -10.35 12.28 3.38
CA ASP A 130 -8.90 12.46 3.49
C ASP A 130 -8.38 12.27 4.92
N TYR A 131 -8.98 11.31 5.64
CA TYR A 131 -8.65 11.03 7.02
C TYR A 131 -7.69 9.85 7.14
N VAL A 132 -6.63 10.05 7.91
CA VAL A 132 -5.74 8.99 8.41
C VAL A 132 -5.54 9.19 9.90
N GLY A 133 -5.79 8.16 10.70
CA GLY A 133 -5.61 8.20 12.14
C GLY A 133 -5.20 6.87 12.70
N GLY A 134 -4.68 6.87 13.93
CA GLY A 134 -4.28 5.68 14.64
C GLY A 134 -3.80 6.00 16.05
N GLU A 135 -3.61 4.96 16.86
CA GLU A 135 -3.12 5.08 18.22
C GLU A 135 -1.64 4.73 18.29
N ILE A 136 -0.81 5.67 18.75
CA ILE A 136 0.60 5.41 19.02
C ILE A 136 0.70 4.59 20.30
N ARG A 137 1.23 3.38 20.21
CA ARG A 137 1.46 2.48 21.36
C ARG A 137 2.83 2.69 21.98
N LEU A 138 3.82 2.96 21.14
CA LEU A 138 5.19 3.23 21.54
C LEU A 138 5.84 4.19 20.57
N ALA A 139 6.44 5.24 21.11
CA ALA A 139 7.27 6.16 20.35
C ALA A 139 8.42 6.67 21.21
N TYR A 140 9.49 7.10 20.56
CA TYR A 140 10.61 7.77 21.19
C TYR A 140 10.73 9.22 20.66
N TRP A 141 10.90 10.13 21.59
CA TRP A 141 11.20 11.51 21.26
C TRP A 141 12.70 11.71 21.23
N HIS A 142 13.21 12.20 20.12
CA HIS A 142 14.60 12.56 19.90
C HIS A 142 14.69 14.08 19.86
N ASP A 143 15.43 14.70 20.79
CA ASP A 143 15.62 16.15 20.84
C ASP A 143 17.01 16.62 20.36
N GLY A 144 17.80 15.69 19.82
CA GLY A 144 19.18 15.88 19.37
C GLY A 144 20.23 15.56 20.45
N GLU A 145 19.85 15.51 21.73
CA GLU A 145 20.77 15.18 22.85
C GLU A 145 20.31 13.94 23.62
N THR A 146 19.01 13.76 23.79
CA THR A 146 18.43 12.66 24.55
C THR A 146 17.30 11.96 23.80
N VAL A 147 17.08 10.70 24.15
CA VAL A 147 15.92 9.91 23.69
C VAL A 147 15.00 9.67 24.88
N ARG A 148 13.72 9.93 24.75
CA ARG A 148 12.70 9.80 25.82
C ARG A 148 11.53 8.96 25.36
#